data_73e404923a65d2770f78184933c9e2cc
#
_entry.id   73e404923a65d2770f78184933c9e2cc
#
_cell.length_a   1.000
_cell.length_b   1.000
_cell.length_c   1.000
_cell.angle_alpha   90.00
_cell.angle_beta   90.00
_cell.angle_gamma   90.00
#
_symmetry.space_group_name_H-M   'P 1'
#
loop_
_entity.id
_entity.type
_entity.pdbx_description
1 polymer ?
#
loop_
_entity_poly.entity_id
_entity_poly.type
_entity_poly.pdbx_seq_one_letter_code
_entity_poly.pdbx_strand_id
1 'polypeptide(L)'
;MGKGSRLSPGLPGCLDRRGFLKMGGVTGLGLWLGNRSLKALAQEPAAPPPRPKTNIEDALRVPKTKFSLPGFFPGKVVEVQDAAAVKDDKPVSRAVYRMVEKGLEGLTRKSGKDSCRLFFGRDDVVGIKVNPVGPGTISTHLEVVDALVDWLVSGGVDRKNIIIWDRFDYMLKDAGFTPERFPGVGIEGLQTMDEAAAMGKTQDNSRWLKPDGTHVSTGNFDLEAYYWADVEAPRDSAYLNQHVFNGKYSYFGRLLTKRLTKIINVPVFKNTGNSISMATKNLGYGAVCNTNRLHAPLFFDVNTEVMAFPAVRDKLVLNVTDGLRGQYDGGPEYEAKFAYWLNTLYFATDPFALDMVCHQAIVAKRKAMGVKVNEHPKFTEYLRYAERLGLGVVAPDKLQHIRA
;
A
#
# COMPACT_ATOMS: atom_id res chain seq x y z
N MET A 1 -7.63 -65.88 -0.56
CA MET A 1 -7.83 -65.18 -1.81
C MET A 1 -7.75 -63.68 -1.50
N GLY A 2 -6.60 -63.06 -1.79
CA GLY A 2 -6.30 -61.68 -1.44
C GLY A 2 -6.85 -60.70 -2.46
N LYS A 3 -7.25 -59.53 -1.96
CA LYS A 3 -7.39 -58.33 -2.79
C LYS A 3 -6.44 -57.26 -2.23
N GLY A 4 -5.36 -57.00 -2.99
CA GLY A 4 -4.44 -55.95 -2.70
C GLY A 4 -5.06 -54.61 -3.07
N SER A 5 -5.05 -53.66 -2.14
CA SER A 5 -5.33 -52.24 -2.38
C SER A 5 -4.04 -51.56 -2.81
N ARG A 6 -4.04 -50.98 -4.01
CA ARG A 6 -2.97 -50.09 -4.48
C ARG A 6 -3.15 -48.73 -3.81
N LEU A 7 -2.15 -48.30 -3.08
CA LEU A 7 -2.01 -46.95 -2.59
C LEU A 7 -1.59 -46.04 -3.78
N SER A 8 -2.39 -45.04 -4.11
CA SER A 8 -2.04 -43.94 -4.99
C SER A 8 -1.20 -42.91 -4.23
N PRO A 9 -0.15 -42.34 -4.81
CA PRO A 9 0.60 -41.28 -4.14
C PRO A 9 -0.22 -40.01 -4.07
N GLY A 10 -0.37 -39.48 -2.87
CA GLY A 10 -1.07 -38.21 -2.62
C GLY A 10 -0.33 -37.05 -3.25
N LEU A 11 -1.08 -36.21 -3.93
CA LEU A 11 -0.66 -34.89 -4.43
C LEU A 11 -0.34 -33.97 -3.24
N PRO A 12 0.68 -33.10 -3.33
CA PRO A 12 0.98 -32.13 -2.28
C PRO A 12 -0.12 -31.11 -2.12
N GLY A 13 -0.44 -30.79 -0.87
CA GLY A 13 -1.62 -30.06 -0.43
C GLY A 13 -1.79 -28.69 -1.04
N CYS A 14 -3.05 -28.36 -1.31
CA CYS A 14 -3.54 -27.02 -1.64
C CYS A 14 -3.16 -26.00 -0.56
N LEU A 15 -2.57 -24.88 -0.98
CA LEU A 15 -2.35 -23.71 -0.13
C LEU A 15 -3.70 -23.08 0.23
N ASP A 16 -3.99 -22.95 1.50
CA ASP A 16 -5.15 -22.25 2.00
C ASP A 16 -4.99 -20.71 1.89
N ARG A 17 -6.02 -19.95 2.28
CA ARG A 17 -6.01 -18.46 2.30
C ARG A 17 -4.79 -17.91 3.06
N ARG A 18 -4.27 -18.62 4.06
CA ARG A 18 -3.06 -18.26 4.80
C ARG A 18 -1.79 -18.50 3.98
N GLY A 19 -1.76 -19.49 3.12
CA GLY A 19 -0.66 -19.79 2.23
C GLY A 19 -0.47 -18.73 1.13
N PHE A 20 -1.57 -18.26 0.55
CA PHE A 20 -1.54 -17.20 -0.46
C PHE A 20 -0.99 -15.87 0.09
N LEU A 21 -1.41 -15.51 1.29
CA LEU A 21 -0.96 -14.30 1.96
C LEU A 21 0.49 -14.44 2.49
N LYS A 22 0.93 -15.64 2.84
CA LYS A 22 2.31 -15.91 3.28
C LYS A 22 3.36 -15.78 2.18
N MET A 23 3.02 -15.98 0.91
CA MET A 23 3.95 -15.81 -0.21
C MET A 23 4.39 -14.36 -0.45
N GLY A 24 3.66 -13.38 0.09
CA GLY A 24 4.06 -11.97 0.07
C GLY A 24 5.02 -11.54 1.20
N GLY A 25 5.32 -12.40 2.14
CA GLY A 25 5.92 -11.99 3.41
C GLY A 25 7.15 -12.72 3.92
N VAL A 26 7.62 -13.80 3.31
CA VAL A 26 8.74 -14.56 3.89
C VAL A 26 9.78 -15.00 2.87
N THR A 27 10.88 -14.30 2.81
CA THR A 27 12.21 -14.92 2.67
C THR A 27 13.10 -14.42 3.80
N GLY A 28 12.80 -14.87 5.00
CA GLY A 28 13.79 -14.96 6.06
C GLY A 28 14.54 -16.27 5.84
N LEU A 29 15.78 -16.22 5.37
CA LEU A 29 16.71 -17.35 5.34
C LEU A 29 16.91 -17.87 6.77
N GLY A 30 16.18 -18.90 7.14
CA GLY A 30 16.46 -19.76 8.29
C GLY A 30 17.60 -20.71 7.91
N LEU A 31 18.82 -20.38 8.31
CA LEU A 31 19.95 -21.30 8.27
C LEU A 31 19.75 -22.41 9.32
N TRP A 32 19.48 -23.62 8.83
CA TRP A 32 19.61 -24.84 9.62
C TRP A 32 21.08 -25.22 9.72
N LEU A 33 21.73 -24.93 10.85
CA LEU A 33 23.10 -25.35 11.12
C LEU A 33 23.09 -26.72 11.81
N GLY A 34 23.29 -27.75 11.03
CA GLY A 34 23.77 -29.04 11.53
C GLY A 34 25.25 -28.96 11.88
N ASN A 35 25.54 -29.38 13.11
CA ASN A 35 26.87 -29.42 13.72
C ASN A 35 27.83 -30.28 12.87
N ARG A 36 28.74 -29.68 12.10
CA ARG A 36 29.98 -30.31 11.63
C ARG A 36 31.09 -29.27 11.61
N SER A 37 32.07 -29.48 12.49
CA SER A 37 33.33 -28.76 12.52
C SER A 37 34.07 -28.92 11.19
N LEU A 38 34.10 -27.85 10.39
CA LEU A 38 35.07 -27.67 9.31
C LEU A 38 35.67 -26.30 9.46
N LYS A 39 36.99 -26.23 9.60
CA LYS A 39 37.77 -25.01 9.47
C LYS A 39 37.44 -24.38 8.12
N ALA A 40 36.51 -23.44 8.11
CA ALA A 40 36.23 -22.64 6.94
C ALA A 40 37.34 -21.61 6.81
N LEU A 41 38.10 -21.70 5.73
CA LEU A 41 38.82 -20.56 5.16
C LEU A 41 37.83 -19.38 5.11
N ALA A 42 38.22 -18.26 5.68
CA ALA A 42 37.46 -17.02 5.64
C ALA A 42 37.29 -16.62 4.17
N GLN A 43 36.20 -17.08 3.53
CA GLN A 43 35.74 -16.45 2.31
C GLN A 43 35.19 -15.07 2.70
N GLU A 44 35.75 -14.04 2.10
CA GLU A 44 35.13 -12.71 2.16
C GLU A 44 33.64 -12.85 1.83
N PRO A 45 32.75 -12.19 2.58
CA PRO A 45 31.33 -12.26 2.28
C PRO A 45 31.14 -11.82 0.82
N ALA A 46 30.55 -12.69 0.01
CA ALA A 46 30.27 -12.39 -1.39
C ALA A 46 29.56 -11.03 -1.48
N ALA A 47 30.05 -10.18 -2.38
CA ALA A 47 29.42 -8.88 -2.61
C ALA A 47 27.92 -9.08 -2.85
N PRO A 48 27.05 -8.25 -2.27
CA PRO A 48 25.62 -8.37 -2.49
C PRO A 48 25.34 -8.34 -4.01
N PRO A 49 24.37 -9.13 -4.49
CA PRO A 49 24.07 -9.15 -5.91
C PRO A 49 23.74 -7.73 -6.39
N PRO A 50 24.16 -7.37 -7.61
CA PRO A 50 23.92 -6.04 -8.15
C PRO A 50 22.42 -5.77 -8.17
N ARG A 51 22.02 -4.54 -7.78
CA ARG A 51 20.63 -4.10 -7.81
C ARG A 51 20.07 -4.23 -9.23
N PRO A 52 18.87 -4.79 -9.42
CA PRO A 52 18.22 -4.82 -10.73
C PRO A 52 18.11 -3.42 -11.35
N LYS A 53 18.33 -3.32 -12.66
CA LYS A 53 18.11 -2.07 -13.40
C LYS A 53 16.62 -1.74 -13.44
N THR A 54 16.30 -0.45 -13.39
CA THR A 54 14.93 0.08 -13.50
C THR A 54 14.92 1.29 -14.42
N ASN A 55 13.72 1.75 -14.80
CA ASN A 55 13.57 2.97 -15.59
C ASN A 55 13.24 4.22 -14.75
N ILE A 56 13.71 4.27 -13.51
CA ILE A 56 13.48 5.44 -12.63
C ILE A 56 13.91 6.77 -13.28
N GLU A 57 15.00 6.76 -14.07
CA GLU A 57 15.50 7.94 -14.75
C GLU A 57 14.48 8.56 -15.72
N ASP A 58 13.59 7.75 -16.31
CA ASP A 58 12.51 8.27 -17.17
C ASP A 58 11.56 9.16 -16.38
N ALA A 59 11.23 8.76 -15.15
CA ALA A 59 10.40 9.57 -14.26
C ALA A 59 11.09 10.86 -13.81
N LEU A 60 12.39 10.79 -13.51
CA LEU A 60 13.16 11.92 -13.00
C LEU A 60 13.40 12.99 -14.06
N ARG A 61 13.42 12.65 -15.36
CA ARG A 61 13.53 13.61 -16.47
C ARG A 61 12.28 14.44 -16.67
N VAL A 62 11.11 13.99 -16.21
CA VAL A 62 9.87 14.75 -16.34
C VAL A 62 9.85 15.91 -15.34
N PRO A 63 9.70 17.18 -15.80
CA PRO A 63 9.64 18.33 -14.91
C PRO A 63 8.56 18.20 -13.84
N LYS A 64 8.85 18.70 -12.65
CA LYS A 64 7.90 18.76 -11.54
C LYS A 64 6.86 19.85 -11.76
N THR A 65 5.65 19.61 -11.25
CA THR A 65 4.57 20.60 -11.14
C THR A 65 4.51 21.16 -9.72
N LYS A 66 3.66 22.14 -9.47
CA LYS A 66 3.42 22.68 -8.13
C LYS A 66 2.80 21.66 -7.16
N PHE A 67 2.24 20.56 -7.68
CA PHE A 67 1.62 19.50 -6.88
C PHE A 67 2.54 18.28 -6.69
N SER A 68 3.70 18.29 -7.36
CA SER A 68 4.63 17.16 -7.28
C SER A 68 5.13 16.93 -5.86
N LEU A 69 5.36 15.66 -5.53
CA LEU A 69 6.00 15.28 -4.28
C LEU A 69 7.29 16.06 -4.04
N PRO A 70 7.53 16.48 -2.77
CA PRO A 70 6.85 16.08 -1.52
C PRO A 70 5.57 16.87 -1.17
N GLY A 71 4.98 17.60 -2.10
CA GLY A 71 3.73 18.32 -1.91
C GLY A 71 3.90 19.66 -1.21
N PHE A 72 2.78 20.25 -0.72
CA PHE A 72 2.75 21.63 -0.20
C PHE A 72 3.44 21.81 1.16
N PHE A 73 3.52 20.74 1.96
CA PHE A 73 4.07 20.77 3.32
C PHE A 73 5.14 19.69 3.51
N PRO A 74 6.33 19.85 2.88
CA PRO A 74 7.41 18.87 2.97
C PRO A 74 7.82 18.61 4.42
N GLY A 75 7.97 17.36 4.80
CA GLY A 75 8.43 16.97 6.12
C GLY A 75 7.43 17.18 7.26
N LYS A 76 6.25 17.77 7.01
CA LYS A 76 5.24 18.02 8.03
C LYS A 76 4.27 16.86 8.17
N VAL A 77 4.14 16.32 9.37
CA VAL A 77 3.21 15.26 9.74
C VAL A 77 2.37 15.72 10.94
N VAL A 78 1.06 15.61 10.84
CA VAL A 78 0.12 15.91 11.93
C VAL A 78 -0.48 14.61 12.43
N GLU A 79 -0.34 14.36 13.74
CA GLU A 79 -0.93 13.25 14.47
C GLU A 79 -2.14 13.77 15.26
N VAL A 80 -3.29 13.13 15.07
CA VAL A 80 -4.51 13.42 15.86
C VAL A 80 -4.94 12.13 16.56
N GLN A 81 -4.99 12.19 17.89
CA GLN A 81 -5.47 11.10 18.72
C GLN A 81 -6.75 11.51 19.45
N ASP A 82 -7.77 10.65 19.44
CA ASP A 82 -9.02 10.85 20.19
C ASP A 82 -9.46 9.52 20.83
N ALA A 83 -9.40 9.43 22.16
CA ALA A 83 -9.82 8.23 22.89
C ALA A 83 -11.31 7.87 22.64
N ALA A 84 -12.13 8.83 22.22
CA ALA A 84 -13.54 8.62 21.88
C ALA A 84 -13.75 8.13 20.43
N ALA A 85 -12.68 7.96 19.65
CA ALA A 85 -12.76 7.54 18.24
C ALA A 85 -13.29 6.11 18.07
N VAL A 86 -13.17 5.29 19.11
CA VAL A 86 -13.62 3.90 19.11
C VAL A 86 -14.41 3.63 20.39
N LYS A 87 -15.57 2.96 20.24
CA LYS A 87 -16.42 2.48 21.33
C LYS A 87 -16.94 1.10 20.97
N ASP A 88 -16.89 0.17 21.92
CA ASP A 88 -17.35 -1.22 21.74
C ASP A 88 -16.76 -1.89 20.45
N ASP A 89 -15.44 -1.73 20.27
CA ASP A 89 -14.69 -2.20 19.11
C ASP A 89 -15.19 -1.69 17.74
N LYS A 90 -15.83 -0.51 17.72
CA LYS A 90 -16.33 0.12 16.50
C LYS A 90 -15.94 1.59 16.43
N PRO A 91 -15.57 2.10 15.25
CA PRO A 91 -15.34 3.53 15.06
C PRO A 91 -16.60 4.36 15.39
N VAL A 92 -16.40 5.49 16.04
CA VAL A 92 -17.45 6.47 16.33
C VAL A 92 -17.38 7.60 15.30
N SER A 93 -18.24 7.56 14.28
CA SER A 93 -18.22 8.47 13.13
C SER A 93 -18.00 9.94 13.53
N ARG A 94 -18.77 10.46 14.52
CA ARG A 94 -18.63 11.86 14.97
C ARG A 94 -17.23 12.20 15.49
N ALA A 95 -16.57 11.27 16.16
CA ALA A 95 -15.21 11.47 16.64
C ALA A 95 -14.20 11.42 15.47
N VAL A 96 -14.36 10.46 14.55
CA VAL A 96 -13.53 10.35 13.34
C VAL A 96 -13.62 11.63 12.48
N TYR A 97 -14.82 12.18 12.27
CA TYR A 97 -15.02 13.45 11.57
C TYR A 97 -14.24 14.60 12.22
N ARG A 98 -14.33 14.74 13.56
CA ARG A 98 -13.54 15.74 14.29
C ARG A 98 -12.04 15.54 14.15
N MET A 99 -11.58 14.27 14.14
CA MET A 99 -10.16 13.97 13.93
C MET A 99 -9.69 14.37 12.54
N VAL A 100 -10.51 14.10 11.52
CA VAL A 100 -10.19 14.50 10.13
C VAL A 100 -10.13 16.03 10.02
N GLU A 101 -11.11 16.75 10.58
CA GLU A 101 -11.12 18.21 10.60
C GLU A 101 -9.89 18.78 11.30
N LYS A 102 -9.57 18.32 12.51
CA LYS A 102 -8.39 18.76 13.27
C LYS A 102 -7.07 18.45 12.53
N GLY A 103 -6.96 17.28 11.92
CA GLY A 103 -5.77 16.89 11.17
C GLY A 103 -5.53 17.77 9.95
N LEU A 104 -6.59 18.05 9.19
CA LEU A 104 -6.53 18.95 8.04
C LEU A 104 -6.23 20.40 8.45
N GLU A 105 -6.84 20.89 9.53
CA GLU A 105 -6.54 22.20 10.08
C GLU A 105 -5.10 22.30 10.59
N GLY A 106 -4.63 21.30 11.34
CA GLY A 106 -3.24 21.21 11.81
C GLY A 106 -2.24 21.20 10.65
N LEU A 107 -2.56 20.49 9.56
CA LEU A 107 -1.71 20.42 8.38
C LEU A 107 -1.70 21.73 7.60
N THR A 108 -2.86 22.30 7.32
CA THR A 108 -3.05 23.42 6.38
C THR A 108 -3.13 24.79 7.04
N ARG A 109 -3.40 24.83 8.35
CA ARG A 109 -3.79 26.04 9.10
C ARG A 109 -5.05 26.71 8.55
N LYS A 110 -5.91 25.96 7.91
CA LYS A 110 -7.21 26.36 7.37
C LYS A 110 -8.26 25.36 7.79
N SER A 111 -9.47 25.82 8.05
CA SER A 111 -10.58 24.96 8.47
C SER A 111 -11.56 24.67 7.35
N GLY A 112 -12.34 23.59 7.50
CA GLY A 112 -13.47 23.24 6.65
C GLY A 112 -13.16 23.30 5.15
N LYS A 113 -14.03 23.96 4.39
CA LYS A 113 -13.92 24.09 2.93
C LYS A 113 -12.63 24.78 2.44
N ASP A 114 -12.05 25.67 3.25
CA ASP A 114 -10.86 26.42 2.84
C ASP A 114 -9.59 25.53 2.88
N SER A 115 -9.55 24.55 3.78
CA SER A 115 -8.50 23.53 3.75
C SER A 115 -8.62 22.65 2.51
N CYS A 116 -9.83 22.31 2.07
CA CYS A 116 -10.09 21.53 0.88
C CYS A 116 -9.65 22.27 -0.40
N ARG A 117 -10.04 23.53 -0.53
CA ARG A 117 -9.75 24.39 -1.69
C ARG A 117 -8.26 24.66 -1.90
N LEU A 118 -7.43 24.40 -0.91
CA LEU A 118 -5.98 24.45 -1.08
C LEU A 118 -5.48 23.36 -2.05
N PHE A 119 -6.10 22.19 -2.01
CA PHE A 119 -5.69 21.00 -2.77
C PHE A 119 -6.54 20.78 -4.02
N PHE A 120 -7.86 21.08 -3.93
CA PHE A 120 -8.85 20.66 -4.92
C PHE A 120 -9.63 21.82 -5.48
N GLY A 121 -9.83 21.81 -6.80
CA GLY A 121 -10.78 22.63 -7.53
C GLY A 121 -12.09 21.88 -7.79
N ARG A 122 -13.11 22.59 -8.26
CA ARG A 122 -14.43 22.03 -8.55
C ARG A 122 -14.40 20.93 -9.63
N ASP A 123 -13.53 21.09 -10.60
CA ASP A 123 -13.45 20.22 -11.78
C ASP A 123 -12.46 19.05 -11.58
N ASP A 124 -11.84 18.96 -10.39
CA ASP A 124 -10.94 17.87 -10.11
C ASP A 124 -11.69 16.52 -10.02
N VAL A 125 -11.10 15.50 -10.61
CA VAL A 125 -11.50 14.11 -10.42
C VAL A 125 -10.56 13.50 -9.38
N VAL A 126 -11.11 13.23 -8.20
CA VAL A 126 -10.33 12.86 -7.01
C VAL A 126 -10.41 11.36 -6.78
N GLY A 127 -9.25 10.68 -6.80
CA GLY A 127 -9.14 9.29 -6.41
C GLY A 127 -8.80 9.14 -4.94
N ILE A 128 -9.63 8.43 -4.17
CA ILE A 128 -9.32 8.04 -2.79
C ILE A 128 -8.78 6.60 -2.83
N LYS A 129 -7.45 6.45 -2.71
CA LYS A 129 -6.80 5.13 -2.64
C LYS A 129 -6.92 4.60 -1.21
N VAL A 130 -7.66 3.52 -1.04
CA VAL A 130 -7.82 2.83 0.25
C VAL A 130 -6.89 1.62 0.38
N ASN A 131 -6.85 0.99 1.54
CA ASN A 131 -6.20 -0.31 1.77
C ASN A 131 -7.25 -1.29 2.28
N PRO A 132 -7.85 -2.12 1.41
CA PRO A 132 -8.92 -3.04 1.79
C PRO A 132 -8.40 -4.37 2.38
N VAL A 133 -7.08 -4.56 2.45
CA VAL A 133 -6.48 -5.81 2.95
C VAL A 133 -6.76 -5.99 4.44
N GLY A 134 -7.35 -7.12 4.81
CA GLY A 134 -7.80 -7.42 6.16
C GLY A 134 -9.17 -6.81 6.47
N PRO A 135 -10.23 -7.09 5.66
CA PRO A 135 -11.56 -6.51 5.82
C PRO A 135 -12.11 -6.74 7.22
N GLY A 136 -12.67 -5.68 7.82
CA GLY A 136 -13.22 -5.69 9.18
C GLY A 136 -12.18 -5.83 10.30
N THR A 137 -10.88 -5.84 9.98
CA THR A 137 -9.81 -5.98 10.98
C THR A 137 -8.77 -4.87 10.90
N ILE A 138 -7.95 -4.82 9.86
CA ILE A 138 -6.90 -3.81 9.63
C ILE A 138 -6.97 -3.25 8.19
N SER A 139 -8.17 -3.13 7.65
CA SER A 139 -8.46 -2.38 6.42
C SER A 139 -8.77 -0.91 6.73
N THR A 140 -8.72 -0.05 5.73
CA THR A 140 -9.18 1.34 5.85
C THR A 140 -10.63 1.36 6.35
N HIS A 141 -10.91 2.12 7.42
CA HIS A 141 -12.26 2.25 7.98
C HIS A 141 -13.14 3.14 7.11
N LEU A 142 -14.39 2.72 6.95
CA LEU A 142 -15.36 3.42 6.11
C LEU A 142 -15.62 4.85 6.61
N GLU A 143 -15.64 5.06 7.94
CA GLU A 143 -15.86 6.34 8.60
C GLU A 143 -14.78 7.37 8.26
N VAL A 144 -13.53 6.94 8.06
CA VAL A 144 -12.44 7.84 7.63
C VAL A 144 -12.69 8.30 6.19
N VAL A 145 -13.13 7.38 5.33
CA VAL A 145 -13.44 7.69 3.93
C VAL A 145 -14.69 8.54 3.81
N ASP A 146 -15.74 8.28 4.63
CA ASP A 146 -16.93 9.14 4.72
C ASP A 146 -16.56 10.59 5.02
N ALA A 147 -15.74 10.79 6.07
CA ALA A 147 -15.32 12.12 6.47
C ALA A 147 -14.53 12.85 5.36
N LEU A 148 -13.68 12.13 4.61
CA LEU A 148 -12.94 12.68 3.49
C LEU A 148 -13.84 13.00 2.29
N VAL A 149 -14.82 12.14 1.98
CA VAL A 149 -15.82 12.40 0.93
C VAL A 149 -16.64 13.64 1.25
N ASP A 150 -17.15 13.75 2.48
CA ASP A 150 -17.94 14.91 2.88
C ASP A 150 -17.10 16.19 2.94
N TRP A 151 -15.84 16.11 3.33
CA TRP A 151 -14.91 17.23 3.26
C TRP A 151 -14.67 17.70 1.81
N LEU A 152 -14.46 16.78 0.85
CA LEU A 152 -14.31 17.10 -0.57
C LEU A 152 -15.58 17.78 -1.11
N VAL A 153 -16.75 17.24 -0.83
CA VAL A 153 -18.03 17.79 -1.27
C VAL A 153 -18.27 19.17 -0.66
N SER A 154 -17.96 19.39 0.62
CA SER A 154 -18.04 20.70 1.26
C SER A 154 -17.12 21.74 0.64
N GLY A 155 -15.98 21.31 0.12
CA GLY A 155 -15.02 22.13 -0.61
C GLY A 155 -15.45 22.48 -2.04
N GLY A 156 -16.47 21.79 -2.57
CA GLY A 156 -17.05 22.03 -3.89
C GLY A 156 -16.75 20.98 -4.95
N VAL A 157 -16.07 19.87 -4.60
CA VAL A 157 -15.87 18.73 -5.51
C VAL A 157 -17.22 18.00 -5.69
N ASP A 158 -17.64 17.78 -6.92
CA ASP A 158 -18.86 17.02 -7.18
C ASP A 158 -18.67 15.55 -6.77
N ARG A 159 -19.68 14.99 -6.09
CA ARG A 159 -19.63 13.60 -5.60
C ARG A 159 -19.35 12.57 -6.70
N LYS A 160 -19.87 12.78 -7.91
CA LYS A 160 -19.61 11.93 -9.10
C LYS A 160 -18.15 11.97 -9.59
N ASN A 161 -17.39 13.00 -9.19
CA ASN A 161 -15.98 13.16 -9.51
C ASN A 161 -15.07 12.55 -8.42
N ILE A 162 -15.62 11.88 -7.41
CA ILE A 162 -14.86 11.17 -6.38
C ILE A 162 -14.89 9.68 -6.71
N ILE A 163 -13.73 9.03 -6.69
CA ILE A 163 -13.57 7.61 -6.98
C ILE A 163 -12.77 6.95 -5.86
N ILE A 164 -13.40 6.06 -5.10
CA ILE A 164 -12.72 5.18 -4.15
C ILE A 164 -12.13 4.01 -4.93
N TRP A 165 -10.86 3.74 -4.76
CA TRP A 165 -10.20 2.73 -5.58
C TRP A 165 -9.12 1.95 -4.83
N ASP A 166 -8.86 0.74 -5.34
CA ASP A 166 -7.71 -0.09 -4.99
C ASP A 166 -7.26 -0.89 -6.22
N ARG A 167 -6.24 -1.71 -6.04
CA ARG A 167 -5.75 -2.57 -7.11
C ARG A 167 -6.78 -3.63 -7.50
N PHE A 168 -7.41 -4.30 -6.53
CA PHE A 168 -8.33 -5.42 -6.78
C PHE A 168 -9.77 -5.06 -6.41
N ASP A 169 -10.69 -5.27 -7.36
CA ASP A 169 -12.12 -4.95 -7.21
C ASP A 169 -12.80 -5.76 -6.10
N TYR A 170 -12.54 -7.08 -6.00
CA TYR A 170 -13.15 -7.92 -4.99
C TYR A 170 -12.75 -7.50 -3.56
N MET A 171 -11.52 -7.02 -3.35
CA MET A 171 -11.06 -6.59 -2.03
C MET A 171 -11.82 -5.33 -1.57
N LEU A 172 -12.15 -4.41 -2.48
CA LEU A 172 -12.97 -3.25 -2.16
C LEU A 172 -14.34 -3.69 -1.63
N LYS A 173 -15.00 -4.60 -2.34
CA LYS A 173 -16.30 -5.15 -1.95
C LYS A 173 -16.25 -5.83 -0.59
N ASP A 174 -15.24 -6.71 -0.36
CA ASP A 174 -15.06 -7.41 0.91
C ASP A 174 -14.86 -6.47 2.09
N ALA A 175 -14.21 -5.32 1.86
CA ALA A 175 -13.99 -4.29 2.88
C ALA A 175 -15.16 -3.31 3.04
N GLY A 176 -16.28 -3.50 2.31
CA GLY A 176 -17.48 -2.70 2.42
C GLY A 176 -17.48 -1.43 1.56
N PHE A 177 -16.50 -1.23 0.69
CA PHE A 177 -16.52 -0.14 -0.29
C PHE A 177 -17.40 -0.55 -1.47
N THR A 178 -18.68 -0.17 -1.40
CA THR A 178 -19.68 -0.51 -2.42
C THR A 178 -20.47 0.72 -2.85
N PRO A 179 -21.11 0.72 -4.05
CA PRO A 179 -21.96 1.83 -4.50
C PRO A 179 -23.13 2.13 -3.56
N GLU A 180 -23.68 1.10 -2.90
CA GLU A 180 -24.77 1.25 -1.93
C GLU A 180 -24.30 1.97 -0.67
N ARG A 181 -23.06 1.70 -0.25
CA ARG A 181 -22.45 2.33 0.94
C ARG A 181 -22.00 3.76 0.65
N PHE A 182 -21.55 4.05 -0.57
CA PHE A 182 -21.09 5.36 -1.02
C PHE A 182 -21.88 5.86 -2.24
N PRO A 183 -23.17 6.22 -2.09
CA PRO A 183 -24.01 6.60 -3.19
C PRO A 183 -23.49 7.85 -3.92
N GLY A 184 -23.40 7.74 -5.25
CA GLY A 184 -22.90 8.80 -6.12
C GLY A 184 -21.37 8.95 -6.19
N VAL A 185 -20.62 8.09 -5.48
CA VAL A 185 -19.16 7.98 -5.56
C VAL A 185 -18.80 6.77 -6.42
N GLY A 186 -17.80 6.89 -7.29
CA GLY A 186 -17.28 5.75 -8.06
C GLY A 186 -16.55 4.76 -7.16
N ILE A 187 -16.73 3.46 -7.40
CA ILE A 187 -15.96 2.39 -6.74
C ILE A 187 -15.27 1.60 -7.83
N GLU A 188 -13.93 1.56 -7.84
CA GLU A 188 -13.18 0.99 -8.97
C GLU A 188 -11.93 0.22 -8.54
N GLY A 189 -11.84 -1.05 -8.92
CA GLY A 189 -10.61 -1.83 -8.87
C GLY A 189 -9.85 -1.74 -10.21
N LEU A 190 -8.52 -1.65 -10.16
CA LEU A 190 -7.71 -1.63 -11.39
C LEU A 190 -7.66 -2.99 -12.06
N GLN A 191 -7.78 -4.06 -11.29
CA GLN A 191 -7.66 -5.44 -11.77
C GLN A 191 -8.76 -6.31 -11.20
N THR A 192 -9.42 -7.03 -12.09
CA THR A 192 -10.27 -8.15 -11.73
C THR A 192 -9.41 -9.39 -11.47
N MET A 193 -9.71 -10.14 -10.42
CA MET A 193 -8.96 -11.31 -10.02
C MET A 193 -9.90 -12.47 -9.67
N ASP A 194 -9.46 -13.72 -9.85
CA ASP A 194 -10.21 -14.88 -9.40
C ASP A 194 -10.19 -14.96 -7.88
N GLU A 195 -11.29 -14.57 -7.25
CA GLU A 195 -11.46 -14.62 -5.79
C GLU A 195 -11.25 -16.03 -5.23
N ALA A 196 -11.72 -17.06 -5.95
CA ALA A 196 -11.57 -18.43 -5.49
C ALA A 196 -10.12 -18.90 -5.54
N ALA A 197 -9.37 -18.52 -6.59
CA ALA A 197 -7.95 -18.79 -6.68
C ALA A 197 -7.17 -18.00 -5.64
N ALA A 198 -7.50 -16.72 -5.43
CA ALA A 198 -6.91 -15.90 -4.38
C ALA A 198 -7.11 -16.47 -2.98
N MET A 199 -8.23 -17.18 -2.76
CA MET A 199 -8.53 -17.88 -1.50
C MET A 199 -7.98 -19.33 -1.44
N GLY A 200 -7.19 -19.75 -2.44
CA GLY A 200 -6.66 -21.12 -2.51
C GLY A 200 -7.70 -22.20 -2.78
N LYS A 201 -8.90 -21.84 -3.27
CA LYS A 201 -9.99 -22.81 -3.53
C LYS A 201 -9.97 -23.37 -4.94
N THR A 202 -9.39 -22.65 -5.88
CA THR A 202 -9.21 -23.04 -7.28
C THR A 202 -8.04 -22.30 -7.88
N GLN A 203 -7.42 -22.88 -8.89
CA GLN A 203 -6.40 -22.23 -9.72
C GLN A 203 -6.89 -21.96 -11.15
N ASP A 204 -8.18 -22.11 -11.38
CA ASP A 204 -8.77 -21.86 -12.68
C ASP A 204 -8.95 -20.36 -12.93
N ASN A 205 -8.08 -19.81 -13.76
CA ASN A 205 -8.10 -18.41 -14.23
C ASN A 205 -8.88 -18.23 -15.52
N SER A 206 -9.44 -19.30 -16.10
CA SER A 206 -10.03 -19.27 -17.44
C SER A 206 -11.11 -18.20 -17.58
N ARG A 207 -11.89 -17.93 -16.53
CA ARG A 207 -12.94 -16.91 -16.53
C ARG A 207 -12.40 -15.46 -16.62
N TRP A 208 -11.11 -15.24 -16.29
CA TRP A 208 -10.47 -13.92 -16.38
C TRP A 208 -9.61 -13.76 -17.63
N LEU A 209 -9.51 -14.82 -18.44
CA LEU A 209 -8.82 -14.79 -19.71
C LEU A 209 -9.83 -14.63 -20.84
N LYS A 210 -9.49 -13.78 -21.80
CA LYS A 210 -10.20 -13.65 -23.07
C LYS A 210 -9.87 -14.85 -23.98
N PRO A 211 -10.62 -15.08 -25.05
CA PRO A 211 -10.34 -16.15 -26.01
C PRO A 211 -8.93 -16.08 -26.62
N ASP A 212 -8.34 -14.90 -26.71
CA ASP A 212 -6.97 -14.66 -27.20
C ASP A 212 -5.90 -14.92 -26.13
N GLY A 213 -6.28 -15.38 -24.94
CA GLY A 213 -5.37 -15.66 -23.82
C GLY A 213 -4.93 -14.43 -23.03
N THR A 214 -5.41 -13.23 -23.34
CA THR A 214 -5.12 -12.02 -22.57
C THR A 214 -6.05 -11.88 -21.37
N HIS A 215 -5.59 -11.21 -20.30
CA HIS A 215 -6.39 -10.97 -19.11
C HIS A 215 -7.51 -9.95 -19.38
N VAL A 216 -8.71 -10.13 -18.79
CA VAL A 216 -9.84 -9.20 -18.95
C VAL A 216 -9.52 -7.77 -18.53
N SER A 217 -8.60 -7.58 -17.57
CA SER A 217 -8.20 -6.26 -17.07
C SER A 217 -7.15 -5.55 -17.95
N THR A 218 -6.71 -6.10 -19.08
CA THR A 218 -5.67 -5.45 -19.90
C THR A 218 -6.06 -4.03 -20.33
N GLY A 219 -7.35 -3.79 -20.59
CA GLY A 219 -7.89 -2.47 -20.95
C GLY A 219 -7.82 -1.43 -19.82
N ASN A 220 -7.65 -1.85 -18.57
CA ASN A 220 -7.60 -0.95 -17.42
C ASN A 220 -6.19 -0.35 -17.18
N PHE A 221 -5.19 -0.79 -17.93
CA PHE A 221 -3.82 -0.34 -17.81
C PHE A 221 -3.35 0.45 -19.03
N ASP A 222 -2.48 1.41 -18.79
CA ASP A 222 -1.93 2.28 -19.82
C ASP A 222 -0.58 1.75 -20.29
N LEU A 223 -0.51 1.23 -21.50
CA LEU A 223 0.70 0.62 -22.05
C LEU A 223 1.81 1.65 -22.36
N GLU A 224 1.47 2.93 -22.37
CA GLU A 224 2.44 4.02 -22.58
C GLU A 224 3.03 4.53 -21.25
N ALA A 225 2.46 4.14 -20.10
CA ALA A 225 2.90 4.55 -18.78
C ALA A 225 3.24 3.33 -17.92
N TYR A 226 4.53 3.09 -17.70
CA TYR A 226 4.99 1.88 -17.02
C TYR A 226 6.23 2.11 -16.15
N TYR A 227 6.32 1.29 -15.12
CA TYR A 227 7.55 1.03 -14.39
C TYR A 227 8.18 -0.25 -14.95
N TRP A 228 9.41 -0.15 -15.43
CA TRP A 228 10.17 -1.29 -15.89
C TRP A 228 11.25 -1.65 -14.86
N ALA A 229 11.42 -2.94 -14.60
CA ALA A 229 12.49 -3.45 -13.76
C ALA A 229 13.05 -4.75 -14.35
N ASP A 230 14.37 -4.89 -14.35
CA ASP A 230 15.10 -6.06 -14.85
C ASP A 230 14.94 -7.25 -13.88
N VAL A 231 13.70 -7.63 -13.67
CA VAL A 231 13.26 -8.73 -12.81
C VAL A 231 12.22 -9.52 -13.57
N GLU A 232 12.48 -10.80 -13.76
CA GLU A 232 11.52 -11.73 -14.35
C GLU A 232 10.68 -12.39 -13.26
N ALA A 233 9.48 -12.74 -13.65
CA ALA A 233 8.57 -13.45 -12.81
C ALA A 233 8.72 -14.96 -12.99
N PRO A 234 8.60 -15.74 -11.91
CA PRO A 234 8.32 -17.16 -12.06
C PRO A 234 6.97 -17.32 -12.77
N ARG A 235 6.92 -18.22 -13.75
CA ARG A 235 5.72 -18.50 -14.55
C ARG A 235 4.88 -19.61 -13.91
N ASP A 236 4.58 -19.49 -12.62
CA ASP A 236 3.69 -20.44 -11.97
C ASP A 236 2.22 -19.98 -12.04
N SER A 237 1.29 -20.88 -11.77
CA SER A 237 -0.15 -20.62 -11.87
C SER A 237 -0.65 -19.61 -10.83
N ALA A 238 -0.04 -19.56 -9.66
CA ALA A 238 -0.37 -18.56 -8.62
C ALA A 238 0.03 -17.14 -9.08
N TYR A 239 1.10 -17.06 -9.86
CA TYR A 239 1.57 -15.83 -10.46
C TYR A 239 0.57 -15.25 -11.47
N LEU A 240 0.03 -16.09 -12.36
CA LEU A 240 -0.88 -15.65 -13.44
C LEU A 240 -2.14 -14.95 -12.93
N ASN A 241 -2.65 -15.32 -11.73
CA ASN A 241 -3.79 -14.65 -11.12
C ASN A 241 -3.53 -13.18 -10.75
N GLN A 242 -2.29 -12.84 -10.43
CA GLN A 242 -1.92 -11.48 -10.02
C GLN A 242 -1.31 -10.66 -11.15
N HIS A 243 -1.07 -11.28 -12.30
CA HIS A 243 -0.43 -10.64 -13.44
C HIS A 243 -1.41 -10.45 -14.59
N VAL A 244 -1.44 -9.23 -15.09
CA VAL A 244 -2.23 -8.85 -16.27
C VAL A 244 -1.42 -9.05 -17.54
N PHE A 245 -0.10 -8.89 -17.44
CA PHE A 245 0.84 -8.99 -18.55
C PHE A 245 2.06 -9.82 -18.14
N ASN A 246 2.73 -10.38 -19.11
CA ASN A 246 4.00 -11.07 -18.92
C ASN A 246 5.19 -10.08 -19.06
N GLY A 247 6.35 -10.44 -18.49
CA GLY A 247 7.60 -9.72 -18.67
C GLY A 247 7.92 -8.69 -17.60
N LYS A 248 8.82 -7.77 -17.95
CA LYS A 248 9.49 -6.85 -17.02
C LYS A 248 8.76 -5.52 -16.80
N TYR A 249 7.55 -5.37 -17.31
CA TYR A 249 6.76 -4.15 -17.27
C TYR A 249 5.66 -4.23 -16.22
N SER A 250 5.48 -3.14 -15.48
CA SER A 250 4.37 -2.91 -14.54
C SER A 250 3.66 -1.63 -14.97
N TYR A 251 2.55 -1.79 -15.67
CA TYR A 251 1.81 -0.68 -16.26
C TYR A 251 0.95 0.02 -15.22
N PHE A 252 0.89 1.36 -15.28
CA PHE A 252 -0.02 2.15 -14.45
C PHE A 252 -1.48 1.96 -14.86
N GLY A 253 -2.36 1.99 -13.87
CA GLY A 253 -3.81 1.99 -14.15
C GLY A 253 -4.23 3.23 -14.95
N ARG A 254 -5.07 3.05 -15.99
CA ARG A 254 -5.66 4.16 -16.77
C ARG A 254 -6.46 5.12 -15.89
N LEU A 255 -7.00 4.64 -14.79
CA LEU A 255 -7.62 5.50 -13.79
C LEU A 255 -6.66 6.62 -13.39
N LEU A 256 -5.40 6.28 -13.04
CA LEU A 256 -4.40 7.25 -12.61
C LEU A 256 -3.87 8.11 -13.76
N THR A 257 -3.64 7.51 -14.95
CA THR A 257 -2.99 8.23 -16.05
C THR A 257 -3.94 9.12 -16.84
N LYS A 258 -5.21 8.71 -17.03
CA LYS A 258 -6.14 9.36 -17.96
C LYS A 258 -7.35 10.02 -17.27
N ARG A 259 -7.69 9.65 -16.01
CA ARG A 259 -8.93 10.13 -15.38
C ARG A 259 -8.70 10.97 -14.14
N LEU A 260 -7.93 10.47 -13.17
CA LEU A 260 -7.68 11.21 -11.93
C LEU A 260 -6.81 12.43 -12.17
N THR A 261 -7.21 13.56 -11.60
CA THR A 261 -6.40 14.77 -11.52
C THR A 261 -5.67 14.89 -10.19
N LYS A 262 -6.26 14.35 -9.11
CA LYS A 262 -5.72 14.35 -7.74
C LYS A 262 -5.92 13.00 -7.06
N ILE A 263 -5.06 12.71 -6.09
CA ILE A 263 -5.11 11.48 -5.29
C ILE A 263 -5.04 11.85 -3.80
N ILE A 264 -5.95 11.27 -3.03
CA ILE A 264 -5.85 11.11 -1.58
C ILE A 264 -5.48 9.65 -1.31
N ASN A 265 -4.48 9.42 -0.49
CA ASN A 265 -4.04 8.07 -0.11
C ASN A 265 -4.42 7.80 1.36
N VAL A 266 -5.16 6.71 1.60
CA VAL A 266 -5.64 6.32 2.93
C VAL A 266 -5.10 4.94 3.32
N PRO A 267 -3.80 4.83 3.62
CA PRO A 267 -3.19 3.59 4.08
C PRO A 267 -3.59 3.27 5.52
N VAL A 268 -3.31 2.04 5.95
CA VAL A 268 -3.54 1.58 7.32
C VAL A 268 -2.22 1.52 8.09
N PHE A 269 -2.24 1.89 9.37
CA PHE A 269 -1.09 1.84 10.27
C PHE A 269 -0.70 0.40 10.58
N LYS A 270 0.26 -0.15 9.84
CA LYS A 270 0.74 -1.53 10.01
C LYS A 270 2.18 -1.74 9.59
N ASN A 271 2.86 -2.69 10.26
CA ASN A 271 4.20 -3.10 9.89
C ASN A 271 4.23 -4.06 8.68
N THR A 272 5.42 -4.29 8.16
CA THR A 272 5.78 -5.42 7.31
C THR A 272 7.21 -5.83 7.64
N GLY A 273 7.39 -6.99 8.25
CA GLY A 273 8.68 -7.39 8.80
C GLY A 273 9.23 -6.32 9.77
N ASN A 274 10.46 -5.89 9.57
CA ASN A 274 11.10 -4.81 10.36
C ASN A 274 10.86 -3.41 9.79
N SER A 275 10.03 -3.25 8.78
CA SER A 275 9.63 -1.98 8.19
C SER A 275 8.11 -1.79 8.27
N ILE A 276 7.56 -1.02 7.37
CA ILE A 276 6.15 -0.64 7.37
C ILE A 276 5.46 -0.94 6.03
N SER A 277 4.14 -1.07 6.06
CA SER A 277 3.28 -1.24 4.89
C SER A 277 2.21 -0.17 4.90
N MET A 278 2.61 1.09 4.65
CA MET A 278 1.75 2.26 4.77
C MET A 278 1.69 3.12 3.49
N ALA A 279 1.88 4.44 3.61
CA ALA A 279 1.58 5.39 2.55
C ALA A 279 2.33 5.07 1.25
N THR A 280 3.64 4.88 1.32
CA THR A 280 4.45 4.63 0.13
C THR A 280 4.16 3.28 -0.51
N LYS A 281 3.97 2.21 0.30
CA LYS A 281 3.65 0.88 -0.23
C LYS A 281 2.23 0.81 -0.79
N ASN A 282 1.27 1.51 -0.19
CA ASN A 282 -0.13 1.52 -0.64
C ASN A 282 -0.27 2.02 -2.07
N LEU A 283 0.55 2.97 -2.49
CA LEU A 283 0.60 3.49 -3.85
C LEU A 283 1.69 2.82 -4.70
N GLY A 284 2.88 2.60 -4.18
CA GLY A 284 3.99 2.00 -4.92
C GLY A 284 3.65 0.63 -5.52
N TYR A 285 2.88 -0.16 -4.77
CA TYR A 285 2.37 -1.46 -5.23
C TYR A 285 0.92 -1.42 -5.73
N GLY A 286 0.16 -0.41 -5.33
CA GLY A 286 -1.26 -0.29 -5.69
C GLY A 286 -1.52 0.41 -7.01
N ALA A 287 -0.60 1.21 -7.53
CA ALA A 287 -0.79 2.03 -8.73
C ALA A 287 -0.52 1.28 -10.05
N VAL A 288 0.20 0.16 -9.99
CA VAL A 288 0.68 -0.58 -11.17
C VAL A 288 0.32 -2.07 -11.10
N CYS A 289 0.26 -2.74 -12.25
CA CYS A 289 0.11 -4.19 -12.33
C CYS A 289 1.45 -4.93 -12.14
N ASN A 290 1.42 -6.25 -12.18
CA ASN A 290 2.59 -7.15 -12.23
C ASN A 290 3.63 -6.91 -11.13
N THR A 291 3.19 -6.65 -9.89
CA THR A 291 4.08 -6.26 -8.79
C THR A 291 4.63 -7.43 -7.99
N ASN A 292 4.06 -8.65 -8.13
CA ASN A 292 4.50 -9.79 -7.33
C ASN A 292 6.00 -10.10 -7.55
N ARG A 293 6.47 -10.04 -8.80
CA ARG A 293 7.88 -10.24 -9.20
C ARG A 293 8.85 -9.25 -8.52
N LEU A 294 8.37 -8.11 -8.05
CA LEU A 294 9.19 -7.03 -7.50
C LEU A 294 9.45 -7.21 -6.00
N HIS A 295 8.68 -8.06 -5.31
CA HIS A 295 8.72 -8.17 -3.85
C HIS A 295 10.08 -8.66 -3.32
N ALA A 296 10.72 -9.65 -3.95
CA ALA A 296 11.98 -10.17 -3.45
C ALA A 296 13.16 -9.24 -3.74
N PRO A 297 13.42 -8.81 -5.00
CA PRO A 297 14.65 -8.11 -5.33
C PRO A 297 14.60 -6.60 -5.08
N LEU A 298 13.41 -5.97 -5.09
CA LEU A 298 13.24 -4.51 -5.04
C LEU A 298 12.23 -4.04 -3.98
N PHE A 299 11.89 -4.88 -3.04
CA PHE A 299 10.74 -4.74 -2.14
C PHE A 299 10.41 -3.31 -1.70
N PHE A 300 11.35 -2.60 -1.09
CA PHE A 300 11.12 -1.25 -0.62
C PHE A 300 11.42 -0.18 -1.68
N ASP A 301 12.38 -0.43 -2.56
CA ASP A 301 12.77 0.54 -3.59
C ASP A 301 11.64 0.83 -4.56
N VAL A 302 10.79 -0.17 -4.87
CA VAL A 302 9.58 0.01 -5.69
C VAL A 302 8.65 1.08 -5.11
N ASN A 303 8.54 1.16 -3.77
CA ASN A 303 7.71 2.19 -3.13
C ASN A 303 8.17 3.60 -3.50
N THR A 304 9.49 3.81 -3.58
CA THR A 304 10.07 5.10 -3.97
C THR A 304 9.99 5.33 -5.48
N GLU A 305 10.37 4.34 -6.27
CA GLU A 305 10.52 4.50 -7.71
C GLU A 305 9.19 4.66 -8.44
N VAL A 306 8.18 3.84 -8.10
CA VAL A 306 6.85 3.98 -8.70
C VAL A 306 6.22 5.33 -8.35
N MET A 307 6.47 5.82 -7.12
CA MET A 307 5.95 7.12 -6.71
C MET A 307 6.65 8.31 -7.37
N ALA A 308 7.81 8.11 -8.00
CA ALA A 308 8.50 9.15 -8.78
C ALA A 308 7.81 9.47 -10.11
N PHE A 309 6.99 8.55 -10.65
CA PHE A 309 6.33 8.75 -11.93
C PHE A 309 5.20 9.79 -11.84
N PRO A 310 5.01 10.60 -12.88
CA PRO A 310 4.01 11.69 -12.89
C PRO A 310 2.58 11.25 -12.55
N ALA A 311 2.21 10.00 -12.92
CA ALA A 311 0.90 9.43 -12.63
C ALA A 311 0.57 9.38 -11.14
N VAL A 312 1.59 9.35 -10.27
CA VAL A 312 1.47 9.41 -8.81
C VAL A 312 2.09 10.70 -8.28
N ARG A 313 3.36 10.97 -8.63
CA ARG A 313 4.14 12.11 -8.12
C ARG A 313 3.40 13.44 -8.18
N ASP A 314 2.74 13.71 -9.33
CA ASP A 314 2.15 15.03 -9.63
C ASP A 314 0.67 15.12 -9.23
N LYS A 315 0.09 14.02 -8.74
CA LYS A 315 -1.34 13.93 -8.39
C LYS A 315 -1.61 13.64 -6.91
N LEU A 316 -0.66 13.02 -6.21
CA LEU A 316 -0.79 12.73 -4.78
C LEU A 316 -0.65 14.00 -3.96
N VAL A 317 -1.76 14.49 -3.40
CA VAL A 317 -1.80 15.76 -2.67
C VAL A 317 -2.00 15.61 -1.16
N LEU A 318 -2.56 14.47 -0.72
CA LEU A 318 -2.84 14.22 0.69
C LEU A 318 -2.69 12.74 1.02
N ASN A 319 -2.07 12.45 2.16
CA ASN A 319 -2.05 11.13 2.77
C ASN A 319 -2.70 11.20 4.15
N VAL A 320 -3.60 10.26 4.45
CA VAL A 320 -4.26 10.11 5.74
C VAL A 320 -4.08 8.68 6.20
N THR A 321 -3.08 8.42 7.07
CA THR A 321 -2.90 7.07 7.61
C THR A 321 -3.98 6.79 8.64
N ASP A 322 -4.77 5.77 8.36
CA ASP A 322 -5.77 5.23 9.26
C ASP A 322 -5.09 4.35 10.33
N GLY A 323 -5.00 4.88 11.52
CA GLY A 323 -4.53 4.23 12.73
C GLY A 323 -5.64 4.14 13.79
N LEU A 324 -6.92 4.15 13.42
CA LEU A 324 -7.97 3.82 14.39
C LEU A 324 -7.66 2.44 14.97
N ARG A 325 -7.44 1.46 14.14
CA ARG A 325 -6.87 0.16 14.50
C ARG A 325 -5.55 -0.05 13.78
N GLY A 326 -4.48 -0.29 14.53
CA GLY A 326 -3.15 -0.51 13.99
C GLY A 326 -2.63 -1.91 14.31
N GLN A 327 -1.50 -2.26 13.69
CA GLN A 327 -0.79 -3.50 13.97
C GLN A 327 0.72 -3.24 14.00
N TYR A 328 1.36 -3.57 15.12
CA TYR A 328 2.77 -3.25 15.32
C TYR A 328 3.74 -4.38 14.96
N ASP A 329 3.26 -5.63 14.82
CA ASP A 329 4.07 -6.80 14.44
C ASP A 329 3.26 -7.83 13.66
N GLY A 330 3.92 -8.86 13.08
CA GLY A 330 3.26 -9.91 12.31
C GLY A 330 2.73 -9.50 10.93
N GLY A 331 2.77 -8.21 10.60
CA GLY A 331 2.22 -7.69 9.33
C GLY A 331 3.04 -8.05 8.07
N PRO A 332 2.46 -7.79 6.89
CA PRO A 332 1.34 -6.85 6.65
C PRO A 332 -0.07 -7.43 6.80
N GLU A 333 -0.19 -8.73 7.07
CA GLU A 333 -1.47 -9.41 7.26
C GLU A 333 -1.98 -9.27 8.68
N TYR A 334 -3.27 -9.52 8.88
CA TYR A 334 -3.88 -9.41 10.19
C TYR A 334 -3.38 -10.51 11.14
N GLU A 335 -2.81 -10.08 12.26
CA GLU A 335 -2.43 -10.92 13.39
C GLU A 335 -3.06 -10.36 14.67
N ALA A 336 -4.11 -11.01 15.15
CA ALA A 336 -4.94 -10.52 16.26
C ALA A 336 -4.14 -10.15 17.51
N LYS A 337 -3.08 -10.89 17.84
CA LYS A 337 -2.22 -10.66 19.02
C LYS A 337 -1.39 -9.37 18.94
N PHE A 338 -1.22 -8.80 17.75
CA PHE A 338 -0.43 -7.59 17.53
C PHE A 338 -1.27 -6.40 17.06
N ALA A 339 -2.55 -6.65 16.78
CA ALA A 339 -3.49 -5.59 16.42
C ALA A 339 -4.05 -4.92 17.69
N TYR A 340 -4.23 -3.60 17.62
CA TYR A 340 -4.74 -2.82 18.75
C TYR A 340 -5.42 -1.55 18.27
N TRP A 341 -6.32 -1.02 19.10
CA TRP A 341 -6.92 0.27 18.86
C TRP A 341 -5.93 1.37 19.26
N LEU A 342 -5.40 2.09 18.24
CA LEU A 342 -4.48 3.20 18.42
C LEU A 342 -5.24 4.54 18.54
N ASN A 343 -6.47 4.58 18.02
CA ASN A 343 -7.35 5.76 18.03
C ASN A 343 -6.68 7.02 17.45
N THR A 344 -5.87 6.84 16.39
CA THR A 344 -5.03 7.90 15.85
C THR A 344 -5.15 7.97 14.32
N LEU A 345 -5.19 9.18 13.77
CA LEU A 345 -5.04 9.46 12.37
C LEU A 345 -3.79 10.31 12.14
N TYR A 346 -3.07 10.07 11.05
CA TYR A 346 -1.89 10.86 10.67
C TYR A 346 -2.11 11.52 9.32
N PHE A 347 -1.72 12.79 9.16
CA PHE A 347 -1.94 13.60 7.97
C PHE A 347 -0.64 14.18 7.45
N ALA A 348 -0.38 14.06 6.16
CA ALA A 348 0.77 14.68 5.50
C ALA A 348 0.53 14.87 3.99
N THR A 349 1.19 15.84 3.37
CA THR A 349 1.34 15.86 1.90
C THR A 349 2.51 15.01 1.46
N ASP A 350 3.51 14.85 2.31
CA ASP A 350 4.73 14.07 2.11
C ASP A 350 4.57 12.64 2.63
N PRO A 351 4.39 11.63 1.74
CA PRO A 351 4.19 10.24 2.16
C PRO A 351 5.44 9.61 2.80
N PHE A 352 6.63 10.10 2.46
CA PHE A 352 7.88 9.56 3.00
C PHE A 352 8.13 10.06 4.42
N ALA A 353 7.85 11.35 4.67
CA ALA A 353 7.83 11.90 6.03
C ALA A 353 6.81 11.16 6.91
N LEU A 354 5.61 10.93 6.39
CA LEU A 354 4.55 10.20 7.08
C LEU A 354 5.00 8.79 7.45
N ASP A 355 5.54 8.05 6.49
CA ASP A 355 6.02 6.69 6.72
C ASP A 355 7.20 6.66 7.70
N MET A 356 8.09 7.65 7.71
CA MET A 356 9.17 7.74 8.69
C MET A 356 8.64 7.94 10.12
N VAL A 357 7.69 8.85 10.33
CA VAL A 357 7.06 9.08 11.65
C VAL A 357 6.31 7.84 12.11
N CYS A 358 5.52 7.22 11.24
CA CYS A 358 4.78 6.00 11.57
C CYS A 358 5.72 4.80 11.83
N HIS A 359 6.84 4.68 11.12
CA HIS A 359 7.86 3.67 11.40
C HIS A 359 8.44 3.83 12.80
N GLN A 360 8.77 5.06 13.20
CA GLN A 360 9.28 5.34 14.55
C GLN A 360 8.23 4.96 15.62
N ALA A 361 6.95 5.27 15.38
CA ALA A 361 5.86 4.90 16.28
C ALA A 361 5.68 3.37 16.41
N ILE A 362 5.78 2.63 15.31
CA ILE A 362 5.77 1.14 15.33
C ILE A 362 6.96 0.58 16.08
N VAL A 363 8.17 1.09 15.83
CA VAL A 363 9.38 0.66 16.53
C VAL A 363 9.25 0.90 18.03
N ALA A 364 8.78 2.07 18.45
CA ALA A 364 8.53 2.39 19.86
C ALA A 364 7.51 1.44 20.49
N LYS A 365 6.39 1.16 19.79
CA LYS A 365 5.37 0.22 20.27
C LYS A 365 5.91 -1.19 20.40
N ARG A 366 6.67 -1.69 19.42
CA ARG A 366 7.32 -3.02 19.48
C ARG A 366 8.26 -3.13 20.68
N LYS A 367 9.11 -2.13 20.92
CA LYS A 367 10.00 -2.07 22.09
C LYS A 367 9.20 -2.13 23.39
N ALA A 368 8.15 -1.32 23.52
CA ALA A 368 7.28 -1.28 24.70
C ALA A 368 6.57 -2.62 24.97
N MET A 369 6.31 -3.40 23.91
CA MET A 369 5.68 -4.72 24.00
C MET A 369 6.70 -5.87 24.10
N GLY A 370 8.00 -5.58 24.26
CA GLY A 370 9.05 -6.61 24.35
C GLY A 370 9.33 -7.36 23.06
N VAL A 371 8.87 -6.86 21.91
CA VAL A 371 9.16 -7.48 20.61
C VAL A 371 10.55 -7.09 20.15
N LYS A 372 11.34 -8.09 19.74
CA LYS A 372 12.70 -7.84 19.22
C LYS A 372 12.62 -6.98 17.95
N VAL A 373 13.29 -5.83 17.97
CA VAL A 373 13.34 -4.90 16.83
C VAL A 373 14.73 -5.00 16.18
N ASN A 374 14.73 -5.07 14.85
CA ASN A 374 15.95 -4.88 14.06
C ASN A 374 15.89 -3.48 13.44
N GLU A 375 16.66 -2.56 14.00
CA GLU A 375 16.72 -1.15 13.58
C GLU A 375 17.78 -0.90 12.49
N HIS A 376 18.23 -1.95 11.79
CA HIS A 376 19.21 -1.77 10.72
C HIS A 376 18.71 -0.75 9.70
N PRO A 377 19.54 0.25 9.29
CA PRO A 377 19.14 1.34 8.39
C PRO A 377 18.49 0.91 7.08
N LYS A 378 18.78 -0.31 6.59
CA LYS A 378 18.19 -0.86 5.36
C LYS A 378 16.65 -0.88 5.35
N PHE A 379 16.01 -0.97 6.52
CA PHE A 379 14.54 -1.00 6.61
C PHE A 379 13.87 0.35 6.39
N THR A 380 14.64 1.43 6.41
CA THR A 380 14.19 2.80 6.11
C THR A 380 15.00 3.44 4.99
N GLU A 381 15.91 2.69 4.34
CA GLU A 381 16.81 3.23 3.30
C GLU A 381 16.02 3.75 2.09
N TYR A 382 14.94 3.11 1.72
CA TYR A 382 14.07 3.55 0.63
C TYR A 382 13.45 4.94 0.90
N LEU A 383 13.20 5.31 2.16
CA LEU A 383 12.73 6.65 2.53
C LEU A 383 13.84 7.70 2.33
N ARG A 384 15.08 7.38 2.72
CA ARG A 384 16.24 8.24 2.46
C ARG A 384 16.57 8.33 0.97
N TYR A 385 16.37 7.23 0.25
CA TYR A 385 16.50 7.22 -1.21
C TYR A 385 15.50 8.20 -1.85
N ALA A 386 14.25 8.22 -1.38
CA ALA A 386 13.27 9.20 -1.84
C ALA A 386 13.69 10.65 -1.55
N GLU A 387 14.29 10.91 -0.39
CA GLU A 387 14.81 12.25 -0.06
C GLU A 387 15.95 12.66 -1.01
N ARG A 388 16.88 11.76 -1.34
CA ARG A 388 17.93 12.01 -2.34
C ARG A 388 17.38 12.32 -3.73
N LEU A 389 16.22 11.75 -4.09
CA LEU A 389 15.50 12.04 -5.33
C LEU A 389 14.60 13.29 -5.24
N GLY A 390 14.56 13.95 -4.08
CA GLY A 390 13.70 15.12 -3.85
C GLY A 390 12.20 14.80 -3.86
N LEU A 391 11.82 13.58 -3.48
CA LEU A 391 10.42 13.12 -3.43
C LEU A 391 9.82 13.21 -2.03
N GLY A 392 10.64 13.33 -0.97
CA GLY A 392 10.23 13.40 0.42
C GLY A 392 11.27 14.11 1.27
N VAL A 393 10.93 14.37 2.53
CA VAL A 393 11.82 14.93 3.56
C VAL A 393 11.76 14.03 4.78
N VAL A 394 12.86 13.35 5.09
CA VAL A 394 12.93 12.37 6.18
C VAL A 394 14.06 12.59 7.16
N ALA A 395 14.94 13.57 6.90
CA ALA A 395 16.02 13.94 7.80
C ALA A 395 15.44 14.42 9.15
N PRO A 396 15.92 13.92 10.29
CA PRO A 396 15.33 14.20 11.61
C PRO A 396 15.24 15.69 11.96
N ASP A 397 16.19 16.49 11.50
CA ASP A 397 16.25 17.95 11.70
C ASP A 397 15.25 18.73 10.85
N LYS A 398 14.65 18.10 9.83
CA LYS A 398 13.67 18.69 8.91
C LYS A 398 12.26 18.15 9.12
N LEU A 399 12.11 17.02 9.82
CA LEU A 399 10.81 16.46 10.15
C LEU A 399 10.08 17.30 11.20
N GLN A 400 8.82 17.64 10.92
CA GLN A 400 7.94 18.34 11.83
C GLN A 400 6.77 17.43 12.21
N HIS A 401 6.88 16.75 13.35
CA HIS A 401 5.81 15.92 13.90
C HIS A 401 5.00 16.75 14.90
N ILE A 402 3.75 17.03 14.54
CA ILE A 402 2.82 17.88 15.32
C ILE A 402 1.71 16.99 15.88
N ARG A 403 1.44 17.08 17.18
CA ARG A 403 0.30 16.45 17.83
C ARG A 403 -0.79 17.49 18.04
N ALA A 404 -2.04 17.19 17.58
CA ALA A 404 -3.17 18.10 17.56
C ALA A 404 -4.40 17.54 18.32
#